data_fba33f4d84c61b3ae741db23e28d7fee
#
_entry.id   fba33f4d84c61b3ae741db23e28d7fee
#
_cell.length_a   1.000
_cell.length_b   1.000
_cell.length_c   1.000
_cell.angle_alpha   90.00
_cell.angle_beta   90.00
_cell.angle_gamma   90.00
#
_symmetry.space_group_name_H-M   'P 1'
#
loop_
_entity.id
_entity.type
_entity.pdbx_description
1 polymer ?
#
loop_
_entity_poly.entity_id
_entity_poly.type
_entity_poly.pdbx_seq_one_letter_code
_entity_poly.pdbx_strand_id
1 'polypeptide(L)'
;MALTGLLSGVFGTRHERERKRVQPIVDEVNEHYARLQTVSDDELRGQTEKFRARIREVTGGIEARIAELKEKKRVTADPVAREAIDNDLSGVDGRGGAESELRTAIAGVLDELLAEAFATVREAARRLLGTKVQVTGQDMEWNMVPYDVQLMGGIQLHQGRIAEMATG
;
A
#
# COMPACT_ATOMS: atom_id res chain seq x y z
N MET A 1 -11.66 -35.10 20.61
CA MET A 1 -11.47 -33.63 20.80
C MET A 1 -10.21 -33.22 21.58
N ALA A 2 -9.21 -34.07 21.78
CA ALA A 2 -8.01 -33.75 22.59
C ALA A 2 -6.72 -33.52 21.78
N LEU A 3 -6.66 -33.83 20.48
CA LEU A 3 -5.44 -33.65 19.67
C LEU A 3 -5.24 -32.23 19.10
N THR A 4 -6.33 -31.46 18.93
CA THR A 4 -6.25 -30.09 18.41
C THR A 4 -5.68 -29.09 19.42
N GLY A 5 -5.83 -29.34 20.72
CA GLY A 5 -5.29 -28.48 21.79
C GLY A 5 -3.77 -28.61 21.97
N LEU A 6 -3.18 -29.79 21.71
CA LEU A 6 -1.74 -30.00 21.87
C LEU A 6 -0.92 -29.36 20.74
N LEU A 7 -1.45 -29.32 19.52
CA LEU A 7 -0.78 -28.73 18.34
C LEU A 7 -0.79 -27.20 18.38
N SER A 8 -1.81 -26.57 18.97
CA SER A 8 -1.86 -25.11 19.13
C SER A 8 -0.81 -24.57 20.11
N GLY A 9 -0.41 -25.35 21.10
CA GLY A 9 0.64 -24.99 22.07
C GLY A 9 2.06 -24.95 21.46
N VAL A 10 2.31 -25.72 20.40
CA VAL A 10 3.64 -25.78 19.75
C VAL A 10 3.75 -24.81 18.57
N PHE A 11 2.66 -24.57 17.85
CA PHE A 11 2.65 -23.73 16.62
C PHE A 11 2.03 -22.34 16.80
N GLY A 12 1.60 -21.97 18.00
CA GLY A 12 0.91 -20.72 18.28
C GLY A 12 -0.48 -20.63 17.62
N THR A 13 -1.27 -19.66 18.04
CA THR A 13 -2.57 -19.37 17.43
C THR A 13 -2.39 -18.76 16.03
N ARG A 14 -3.46 -18.77 15.21
CA ARG A 14 -3.46 -18.08 13.91
C ARG A 14 -3.09 -16.60 14.07
N HIS A 15 -3.61 -15.92 15.10
CA HIS A 15 -3.31 -14.52 15.40
C HIS A 15 -1.84 -14.30 15.73
N GLU A 16 -1.22 -15.17 16.51
CA GLU A 16 0.21 -15.06 16.84
C GLU A 16 1.09 -15.23 15.60
N ARG A 17 0.74 -16.16 14.72
CA ARG A 17 1.47 -16.34 13.46
C ARG A 17 1.34 -15.13 12.54
N GLU A 18 0.13 -14.58 12.38
CA GLU A 18 -0.10 -13.38 11.58
C GLU A 18 0.61 -12.17 12.19
N ARG A 19 0.57 -11.98 13.50
CA ARG A 19 1.32 -10.94 14.18
C ARG A 19 2.82 -11.07 13.93
N LYS A 20 3.39 -12.26 14.10
CA LYS A 20 4.82 -12.51 13.83
C LYS A 20 5.18 -12.24 12.37
N ARG A 21 4.27 -12.49 11.42
CA ARG A 21 4.49 -12.25 10.00
C ARG A 21 4.54 -10.76 9.66
N VAL A 22 3.72 -9.93 10.29
CA VAL A 22 3.68 -8.49 10.01
C VAL A 22 4.59 -7.66 10.91
N GLN A 23 5.06 -8.21 12.03
CA GLN A 23 5.93 -7.52 12.98
C GLN A 23 7.18 -6.90 12.33
N PRO A 24 7.91 -7.60 11.44
CA PRO A 24 9.09 -7.01 10.79
C PRO A 24 8.76 -5.73 10.01
N ILE A 25 7.57 -5.67 9.35
CA ILE A 25 7.13 -4.47 8.63
C ILE A 25 6.85 -3.33 9.62
N VAL A 26 6.23 -3.63 10.77
CA VAL A 26 5.99 -2.63 11.82
C VAL A 26 7.31 -2.13 12.41
N ASP A 27 8.28 -3.00 12.58
CA ASP A 27 9.62 -2.62 13.06
C ASP A 27 10.30 -1.67 12.07
N GLU A 28 10.21 -1.95 10.76
CA GLU A 28 10.67 -1.07 9.69
C GLU A 28 9.93 0.28 9.68
N VAL A 29 8.60 0.27 9.86
CA VAL A 29 7.83 1.53 10.04
C VAL A 29 8.38 2.35 11.21
N ASN A 30 8.68 1.70 12.34
CA ASN A 30 9.21 2.38 13.52
C ASN A 30 10.62 2.97 13.29
N GLU A 31 11.45 2.30 12.49
CA GLU A 31 12.77 2.83 12.10
C GLU A 31 12.63 4.06 11.21
N HIS A 32 11.75 4.02 10.20
CA HIS A 32 11.46 5.19 9.37
C HIS A 32 10.84 6.32 10.19
N TYR A 33 9.91 6.00 11.09
CA TYR A 33 9.27 6.98 11.97
C TYR A 33 10.30 7.71 12.86
N ALA A 34 11.26 7.00 13.45
CA ALA A 34 12.32 7.60 14.25
C ALA A 34 13.17 8.58 13.41
N ARG A 35 13.48 8.24 12.18
CA ARG A 35 14.22 9.13 11.25
C ARG A 35 13.42 10.38 10.88
N LEU A 36 12.13 10.24 10.62
CA LEU A 36 11.25 11.34 10.22
C LEU A 36 11.00 12.36 11.35
N GLN A 37 11.21 12.00 12.62
CA GLN A 37 11.07 12.95 13.73
C GLN A 37 12.10 14.09 13.66
N THR A 38 13.20 13.91 12.98
CA THR A 38 14.31 14.88 12.88
C THR A 38 14.25 15.74 11.63
N VAL A 39 13.35 15.46 10.67
CA VAL A 39 13.24 16.22 9.42
C VAL A 39 12.34 17.46 9.61
N SER A 40 12.52 18.45 8.75
CA SER A 40 11.67 19.65 8.71
C SER A 40 10.23 19.32 8.23
N ASP A 41 9.30 20.25 8.44
CA ASP A 41 7.93 20.10 7.94
C ASP A 41 7.86 20.05 6.41
N ASP A 42 8.73 20.80 5.73
CA ASP A 42 8.78 20.79 4.27
C ASP A 42 9.33 19.46 3.73
N GLU A 43 10.35 18.89 4.38
CA GLU A 43 10.85 17.55 4.05
C GLU A 43 9.79 16.47 4.29
N LEU A 44 9.01 16.57 5.37
CA LEU A 44 7.92 15.63 5.63
C LEU A 44 6.83 15.75 4.56
N ARG A 45 6.43 16.97 4.17
CA ARG A 45 5.47 17.20 3.07
C ARG A 45 6.02 16.67 1.74
N GLY A 46 7.32 16.80 1.51
CA GLY A 46 8.02 16.32 0.32
C GLY A 46 7.98 14.80 0.13
N GLN A 47 7.72 14.01 1.19
CA GLN A 47 7.63 12.55 1.09
C GLN A 47 6.59 12.09 0.05
N THR A 48 5.45 12.78 -0.04
CA THR A 48 4.41 12.43 -1.03
C THR A 48 4.94 12.50 -2.47
N GLU A 49 5.69 13.56 -2.81
CA GLU A 49 6.26 13.69 -4.15
C GLU A 49 7.39 12.68 -4.39
N LYS A 50 8.17 12.34 -3.38
CA LYS A 50 9.17 11.27 -3.44
C LYS A 50 8.51 9.93 -3.77
N PHE A 51 7.41 9.57 -3.09
CA PHE A 51 6.67 8.33 -3.38
C PHE A 51 6.08 8.33 -4.79
N ARG A 52 5.45 9.43 -5.20
CA ARG A 52 4.93 9.57 -6.57
C ARG A 52 6.02 9.47 -7.62
N ALA A 53 7.19 10.06 -7.39
CA ALA A 53 8.33 9.96 -8.30
C ALA A 53 8.81 8.51 -8.43
N ARG A 54 8.91 7.78 -7.32
CA ARG A 54 9.30 6.36 -7.32
C ARG A 54 8.29 5.49 -8.07
N ILE A 55 6.99 5.73 -7.89
CA ILE A 55 5.95 5.03 -8.65
C ILE A 55 6.10 5.32 -10.14
N ARG A 56 6.22 6.60 -10.55
CA ARG A 56 6.39 6.97 -11.96
C ARG A 56 7.67 6.37 -12.58
N GLU A 57 8.75 6.29 -11.83
CA GLU A 57 9.99 5.65 -12.27
C GLU A 57 9.76 4.19 -12.68
N VAL A 58 8.98 3.45 -11.87
CA VAL A 58 8.70 2.03 -12.11
C VAL A 58 7.62 1.84 -13.18
N THR A 59 6.60 2.68 -13.22
CA THR A 59 5.41 2.47 -14.08
C THR A 59 5.47 3.19 -15.42
N GLY A 60 6.25 4.26 -15.55
CA GLY A 60 6.18 5.20 -16.67
C GLY A 60 6.42 4.55 -18.03
N GLY A 61 7.36 3.61 -18.12
CA GLY A 61 7.60 2.88 -19.38
C GLY A 61 6.44 1.96 -19.78
N ILE A 62 5.80 1.32 -18.78
CA ILE A 62 4.65 0.43 -19.00
C ILE A 62 3.42 1.26 -19.39
N GLU A 63 3.18 2.38 -18.71
CA GLU A 63 2.09 3.30 -19.01
C GLU A 63 2.21 3.89 -20.43
N ALA A 64 3.42 4.28 -20.85
CA ALA A 64 3.68 4.75 -22.19
C ALA A 64 3.38 3.67 -23.25
N ARG A 65 3.79 2.41 -23.00
CA ARG A 65 3.46 1.27 -23.87
C ARG A 65 1.95 1.02 -23.95
N ILE A 66 1.24 1.10 -22.84
CA ILE A 66 -0.21 0.97 -22.82
C ILE A 66 -0.88 2.08 -23.64
N ALA A 67 -0.42 3.33 -23.50
CA ALA A 67 -0.95 4.45 -24.27
C ALA A 67 -0.72 4.27 -25.78
N GLU A 68 0.47 3.81 -26.20
CA GLU A 68 0.79 3.50 -27.59
C GLU A 68 -0.12 2.37 -28.14
N LEU A 69 -0.29 1.27 -27.39
CA LEU A 69 -1.14 0.17 -27.79
C LEU A 69 -2.63 0.60 -27.92
N LYS A 70 -3.11 1.44 -27.01
CA LYS A 70 -4.48 1.99 -27.08
C LYS A 70 -4.69 2.87 -28.29
N GLU A 71 -3.70 3.71 -28.62
CA GLU A 71 -3.77 4.55 -29.83
C GLU A 71 -3.69 3.70 -31.11
N LYS A 72 -2.79 2.71 -31.16
CA LYS A 72 -2.70 1.77 -32.27
C LYS A 72 -4.02 1.01 -32.48
N LYS A 73 -4.64 0.54 -31.39
CA LYS A 73 -5.97 -0.10 -31.45
C LYS A 73 -7.04 0.83 -32.02
N ARG A 74 -7.02 2.12 -31.66
CA ARG A 74 -8.00 3.11 -32.13
C ARG A 74 -7.99 3.30 -33.65
N VAL A 75 -6.79 3.26 -34.27
CA VAL A 75 -6.63 3.49 -35.71
C VAL A 75 -6.63 2.19 -36.52
N THR A 76 -6.55 1.02 -35.92
CA THR A 76 -6.56 -0.27 -36.61
C THR A 76 -7.99 -0.68 -36.96
N ALA A 77 -8.27 -0.87 -38.25
CA ALA A 77 -9.59 -1.29 -38.74
C ALA A 77 -9.76 -2.83 -38.83
N ASP A 78 -8.65 -3.55 -39.07
CA ASP A 78 -8.66 -5.01 -39.21
C ASP A 78 -8.97 -5.71 -37.87
N PRO A 79 -9.98 -6.56 -37.80
CA PRO A 79 -10.40 -7.23 -36.57
C PRO A 79 -9.32 -8.16 -35.99
N VAL A 80 -8.58 -8.88 -36.82
CA VAL A 80 -7.53 -9.81 -36.37
C VAL A 80 -6.36 -9.03 -35.74
N ALA A 81 -5.96 -7.94 -36.39
CA ALA A 81 -4.91 -7.06 -35.84
C ALA A 81 -5.36 -6.38 -34.53
N ARG A 82 -6.64 -6.04 -34.41
CA ARG A 82 -7.20 -5.50 -33.16
C ARG A 82 -7.18 -6.52 -32.02
N GLU A 83 -7.53 -7.76 -32.31
CA GLU A 83 -7.47 -8.85 -31.32
C GLU A 83 -6.03 -9.08 -30.83
N ALA A 84 -5.05 -9.05 -31.72
CA ALA A 84 -3.65 -9.14 -31.34
C ALA A 84 -3.23 -7.99 -30.38
N ILE A 85 -3.66 -6.75 -30.67
CA ILE A 85 -3.37 -5.60 -29.80
C ILE A 85 -4.11 -5.75 -28.45
N ASP A 86 -5.33 -6.30 -28.41
CA ASP A 86 -6.04 -6.56 -27.18
C ASP A 86 -5.31 -7.60 -26.31
N ASN A 87 -4.76 -8.63 -26.93
CA ASN A 87 -3.92 -9.61 -26.23
C ASN A 87 -2.65 -8.98 -25.67
N ASP A 88 -2.00 -8.04 -26.40
CA ASP A 88 -0.85 -7.29 -25.89
C ASP A 88 -1.22 -6.36 -24.73
N LEU A 89 -2.42 -5.78 -24.75
CA LEU A 89 -2.92 -4.91 -23.68
C LEU A 89 -3.33 -5.69 -22.43
N SER A 90 -4.30 -6.59 -22.59
CA SER A 90 -5.01 -7.22 -21.46
C SER A 90 -4.58 -8.68 -21.24
N GLY A 91 -3.82 -9.26 -22.18
CA GLY A 91 -3.43 -10.65 -22.17
C GLY A 91 -4.54 -11.61 -22.59
N VAL A 92 -4.24 -12.89 -22.64
CA VAL A 92 -5.23 -13.95 -22.91
C VAL A 92 -5.94 -14.26 -21.58
N ASP A 93 -7.27 -14.26 -21.59
CA ASP A 93 -8.14 -14.46 -20.40
C ASP A 93 -7.80 -13.50 -19.24
N GLY A 94 -7.39 -12.27 -19.54
CA GLY A 94 -7.03 -11.25 -18.55
C GLY A 94 -5.72 -11.52 -17.81
N ARG A 95 -4.90 -12.43 -18.32
CA ARG A 95 -3.59 -12.79 -17.78
C ARG A 95 -2.49 -12.43 -18.79
N GLY A 96 -1.39 -11.88 -18.26
CA GLY A 96 -0.34 -11.33 -19.11
C GLY A 96 -0.75 -9.97 -19.66
N GLY A 97 -0.08 -9.49 -20.70
CA GLY A 97 -0.30 -8.18 -21.27
C GLY A 97 0.18 -7.01 -20.41
N ALA A 98 0.22 -5.83 -21.03
CA ALA A 98 0.80 -4.63 -20.42
C ALA A 98 0.02 -4.15 -19.18
N GLU A 99 -1.31 -4.30 -19.15
CA GLU A 99 -2.13 -3.89 -18.00
C GLU A 99 -1.92 -4.79 -16.78
N SER A 100 -1.65 -6.08 -16.99
CA SER A 100 -1.30 -7.00 -15.90
C SER A 100 0.10 -6.72 -15.36
N GLU A 101 1.05 -6.41 -16.25
CA GLU A 101 2.39 -5.99 -15.89
C GLU A 101 2.37 -4.71 -15.05
N LEU A 102 1.57 -3.71 -15.47
CA LEU A 102 1.38 -2.46 -14.71
C LEU A 102 0.85 -2.73 -13.31
N ARG A 103 -0.20 -3.56 -13.17
CA ARG A 103 -0.75 -3.91 -11.85
C ARG A 103 0.30 -4.57 -10.95
N THR A 104 1.10 -5.47 -11.51
CA THR A 104 2.18 -6.14 -10.77
C THR A 104 3.27 -5.17 -10.35
N ALA A 105 3.69 -4.28 -11.26
CA ALA A 105 4.68 -3.25 -10.99
C ALA A 105 4.20 -2.27 -9.90
N ILE A 106 2.94 -1.81 -9.98
CA ILE A 106 2.34 -0.97 -8.95
C ILE A 106 2.31 -1.70 -7.60
N ALA A 107 1.84 -2.94 -7.55
CA ALA A 107 1.81 -3.69 -6.30
C ALA A 107 3.20 -3.81 -5.68
N GLY A 108 4.22 -4.13 -6.49
CA GLY A 108 5.59 -4.27 -6.01
C GLY A 108 6.15 -2.95 -5.44
N VAL A 109 5.97 -1.83 -6.13
CA VAL A 109 6.46 -0.53 -5.64
C VAL A 109 5.68 -0.03 -4.42
N LEU A 110 4.38 -0.34 -4.31
CA LEU A 110 3.59 -0.01 -3.12
C LEU A 110 4.01 -0.85 -1.91
N ASP A 111 4.37 -2.12 -2.10
CA ASP A 111 4.96 -2.95 -1.03
C ASP A 111 6.32 -2.39 -0.57
N GLU A 112 7.17 -1.96 -1.51
CA GLU A 112 8.47 -1.31 -1.21
C GLU A 112 8.30 -0.02 -0.39
N LEU A 113 7.31 0.80 -0.71
CA LEU A 113 7.07 2.10 -0.07
C LEU A 113 6.25 2.02 1.23
N LEU A 114 5.64 0.86 1.54
CA LEU A 114 4.63 0.73 2.59
C LEU A 114 5.11 1.22 3.95
N ALA A 115 6.30 0.77 4.38
CA ALA A 115 6.82 1.11 5.69
C ALA A 115 7.11 2.62 5.84
N GLU A 116 7.75 3.23 4.83
CA GLU A 116 8.06 4.66 4.85
C GLU A 116 6.79 5.52 4.75
N ALA A 117 5.81 5.09 3.95
CA ALA A 117 4.52 5.78 3.83
C ALA A 117 3.73 5.77 5.15
N PHE A 118 3.67 4.62 5.83
CA PHE A 118 3.01 4.51 7.13
C PHE A 118 3.73 5.36 8.20
N ALA A 119 5.05 5.35 8.21
CA ALA A 119 5.85 6.20 9.08
C ALA A 119 5.61 7.70 8.83
N THR A 120 5.48 8.10 7.56
CA THR A 120 5.19 9.48 7.16
C THR A 120 3.82 9.92 7.70
N VAL A 121 2.79 9.09 7.55
CA VAL A 121 1.44 9.38 8.08
C VAL A 121 1.46 9.46 9.61
N ARG A 122 2.18 8.53 10.27
CA ARG A 122 2.32 8.52 11.73
C ARG A 122 3.01 9.76 12.25
N GLU A 123 4.08 10.22 11.60
CA GLU A 123 4.78 11.45 11.97
C GLU A 123 3.95 12.70 11.70
N ALA A 124 3.24 12.76 10.58
CA ALA A 124 2.31 13.85 10.31
C ALA A 124 1.21 13.91 11.38
N ALA A 125 0.62 12.77 11.77
CA ALA A 125 -0.36 12.72 12.85
C ALA A 125 0.20 13.21 14.19
N ARG A 126 1.45 12.83 14.52
CA ARG A 126 2.12 13.30 15.73
C ARG A 126 2.33 14.82 15.75
N ARG A 127 2.72 15.41 14.61
CA ARG A 127 2.90 16.87 14.51
C ARG A 127 1.61 17.65 14.62
N LEU A 128 0.47 17.02 14.31
CA LEU A 128 -0.86 17.64 14.45
C LEU A 128 -1.43 17.56 15.87
N LEU A 129 -0.81 16.83 16.81
CA LEU A 129 -1.31 16.71 18.17
C LEU A 129 -1.59 18.09 18.79
N GLY A 130 -2.76 18.24 19.40
CA GLY A 130 -3.23 19.49 20.03
C GLY A 130 -3.77 20.53 19.04
N THR A 131 -3.73 20.29 17.73
CA THR A 131 -4.35 21.22 16.76
C THR A 131 -5.86 21.04 16.73
N LYS A 132 -6.58 22.15 16.53
CA LYS A 132 -8.04 22.11 16.36
C LYS A 132 -8.37 21.86 14.90
N VAL A 133 -9.25 20.90 14.65
CA VAL A 133 -9.78 20.55 13.34
C VAL A 133 -11.31 20.63 13.37
N GLN A 134 -11.90 21.10 12.28
CA GLN A 134 -13.36 21.15 12.14
C GLN A 134 -13.86 19.80 11.60
N VAL A 135 -14.69 19.12 12.39
CA VAL A 135 -15.35 17.87 11.99
C VAL A 135 -16.85 18.07 12.07
N THR A 136 -17.54 17.99 10.95
CA THR A 136 -19.01 18.19 10.87
C THR A 136 -19.52 19.47 11.57
N GLY A 137 -18.73 20.56 11.49
CA GLY A 137 -19.07 21.86 12.08
C GLY A 137 -18.75 21.98 13.57
N GLN A 138 -18.08 20.99 14.17
CA GLN A 138 -17.62 21.05 15.55
C GLN A 138 -16.09 21.10 15.62
N ASP A 139 -15.57 21.89 16.56
CA ASP A 139 -14.13 21.93 16.82
C ASP A 139 -13.73 20.68 17.61
N MET A 140 -12.84 19.90 17.03
CA MET A 140 -12.21 18.76 17.68
C MET A 140 -10.71 18.98 17.78
N GLU A 141 -10.13 18.56 18.88
CA GLU A 141 -8.68 18.55 19.03
C GLU A 141 -8.13 17.24 18.45
N TRP A 142 -7.09 17.34 17.60
CA TRP A 142 -6.40 16.16 17.06
C TRP A 142 -5.58 15.52 18.16
N ASN A 143 -5.96 14.32 18.57
CA ASN A 143 -5.30 13.56 19.64
C ASN A 143 -4.92 12.13 19.21
N MET A 144 -4.87 11.86 17.90
CA MET A 144 -4.65 10.53 17.35
C MET A 144 -3.25 10.40 16.74
N VAL A 145 -2.50 9.40 17.21
CA VAL A 145 -1.29 8.89 16.55
C VAL A 145 -1.45 7.38 16.42
N PRO A 146 -1.30 6.79 15.22
CA PRO A 146 -1.47 5.35 15.02
C PRO A 146 -0.57 4.52 15.93
N TYR A 147 -1.15 3.55 16.64
CA TYR A 147 -0.42 2.54 17.41
C TYR A 147 0.06 1.40 16.50
N ASP A 148 1.05 0.64 16.95
CA ASP A 148 1.59 -0.50 16.18
C ASP A 148 0.51 -1.52 15.80
N VAL A 149 -0.47 -1.78 16.67
CA VAL A 149 -1.60 -2.67 16.36
C VAL A 149 -2.48 -2.12 15.22
N GLN A 150 -2.63 -0.80 15.12
CA GLN A 150 -3.35 -0.16 14.02
C GLN A 150 -2.55 -0.22 12.71
N LEU A 151 -1.22 -0.10 12.78
CA LEU A 151 -0.34 -0.32 11.63
C LEU A 151 -0.45 -1.77 11.14
N MET A 152 -0.49 -2.77 12.05
CA MET A 152 -0.74 -4.17 11.68
C MET A 152 -2.08 -4.34 10.94
N GLY A 153 -3.14 -3.66 11.40
CA GLY A 153 -4.44 -3.63 10.72
C GLY A 153 -4.33 -3.03 9.32
N GLY A 154 -3.65 -1.89 9.18
CA GLY A 154 -3.38 -1.23 7.89
C GLY A 154 -2.61 -2.13 6.91
N ILE A 155 -1.60 -2.87 7.38
CA ILE A 155 -0.85 -3.84 6.58
C ILE A 155 -1.77 -4.95 6.05
N GLN A 156 -2.70 -5.45 6.87
CA GLN A 156 -3.68 -6.45 6.41
C GLN A 156 -4.60 -5.89 5.32
N LEU A 157 -5.07 -4.64 5.48
CA LEU A 157 -5.89 -3.97 4.47
C LEU A 157 -5.11 -3.74 3.17
N HIS A 158 -3.84 -3.32 3.24
CA HIS A 158 -2.97 -3.19 2.08
C HIS A 158 -2.83 -4.51 1.31
N GLN A 159 -2.77 -5.63 2.01
CA GLN A 159 -2.71 -6.98 1.43
C GLN A 159 -4.08 -7.50 0.94
N GLY A 160 -5.11 -6.66 0.88
CA GLY A 160 -6.45 -7.04 0.43
C GLY A 160 -7.20 -7.93 1.40
N ARG A 161 -6.83 -7.92 2.69
CA ARG A 161 -7.47 -8.71 3.74
C ARG A 161 -8.42 -7.86 4.58
N ILE A 162 -9.26 -8.48 5.36
CA ILE A 162 -10.11 -7.84 6.36
C ILE A 162 -9.32 -7.77 7.68
N ALA A 163 -9.28 -6.59 8.30
CA ALA A 163 -8.72 -6.39 9.62
C ALA A 163 -9.87 -6.25 10.63
N GLU A 164 -9.96 -7.20 11.56
CA GLU A 164 -10.84 -7.11 12.74
C GLU A 164 -9.97 -6.81 13.95
N MET A 165 -10.26 -5.71 14.62
CA MET A 165 -9.53 -5.29 15.82
C MET A 165 -10.52 -5.08 16.95
N ALA A 166 -10.29 -5.76 18.08
CA ALA A 166 -11.04 -5.55 19.32
C ALA A 166 -10.49 -4.30 20.04
N THR A 167 -10.74 -3.14 19.45
CA THR A 167 -10.43 -1.84 20.07
C THR A 167 -11.71 -1.26 20.64
N GLY A 168 -11.69 -0.99 21.94
CA GLY A 168 -12.80 -0.32 22.62
C GLY A 168 -12.94 1.14 22.19
#